data_2b479a78ed73ab96293367623b5c8998
#
_entry.id   2b479a78ed73ab96293367623b5c8998
#
_cell.length_a   1.000
_cell.length_b   1.000
_cell.length_c   1.000
_cell.angle_alpha   90.00
_cell.angle_beta   90.00
_cell.angle_gamma   90.00
#
_symmetry.space_group_name_H-M   'P 1'
#
loop_
_entity.id
_entity.type
_entity.pdbx_description
1 polymer ?
#
loop_
_entity_poly.entity_id
_entity_poly.type
_entity_poly.pdbx_seq_one_letter_code
_entity_poly.pdbx_strand_id
1 'polypeptide(L)'
;MSLQALFYSALLCAREMLAPEDASANLIRALNNRLVALSFHIREYYWIDMRKLNEIYRYQTEEYSFDAVNKFNIYPDQIPSWLVEFMPSKGGYLIGNLQPAHMDFRMFSLGNLWSIVSCLATPDQSHAILDLIETKWAQLVADMPLKICYPALEGQEWRIITGSDPKNT
;
A
#
# COMPACT_ATOMS: atom_id res chain seq x y z
N MET A 1 3.91 3.12 -3.32
CA MET A 1 2.83 2.13 -3.54
C MET A 1 2.36 2.02 -4.98
N SER A 2 1.98 3.11 -5.65
CA SER A 2 1.44 3.04 -7.04
C SER A 2 2.37 2.32 -8.03
N LEU A 3 3.68 2.59 -7.97
CA LEU A 3 4.67 1.95 -8.84
C LEU A 3 4.75 0.43 -8.62
N GLN A 4 4.66 -0.04 -7.38
CA GLN A 4 4.68 -1.46 -7.05
C GLN A 4 3.44 -2.19 -7.59
N ALA A 5 2.25 -1.58 -7.50
CA ALA A 5 1.02 -2.16 -8.02
C ALA A 5 1.05 -2.26 -9.57
N LEU A 6 1.55 -1.22 -10.25
CA LEU A 6 1.75 -1.24 -11.70
C LEU A 6 2.80 -2.27 -12.11
N PHE A 7 3.90 -2.39 -11.37
CA PHE A 7 4.93 -3.40 -11.63
C PHE A 7 4.39 -4.83 -11.46
N TYR A 8 3.59 -5.08 -10.43
CA TYR A 8 2.91 -6.35 -10.24
C TYR A 8 2.00 -6.69 -11.43
N SER A 9 1.19 -5.71 -11.88
CA SER A 9 0.35 -5.86 -13.06
C SER A 9 1.15 -6.18 -14.33
N ALA A 10 2.27 -5.49 -14.54
CA ALA A 10 3.16 -5.75 -15.68
C ALA A 10 3.77 -7.16 -15.65
N LEU A 11 4.15 -7.67 -14.48
CA LEU A 11 4.65 -9.05 -14.33
C LEU A 11 3.56 -10.08 -14.62
N LEU A 12 2.31 -9.83 -14.20
CA LEU A 12 1.16 -10.68 -14.55
C LEU A 12 0.95 -10.73 -16.06
N CYS A 13 0.90 -9.57 -16.71
CA CYS A 13 0.74 -9.47 -18.15
C CYS A 13 1.89 -10.18 -18.89
N ALA A 14 3.12 -9.97 -18.47
CA ALA A 14 4.29 -10.64 -19.07
C ALA A 14 4.18 -12.16 -18.98
N ARG A 15 3.74 -12.67 -17.82
CA ARG A 15 3.53 -14.12 -17.63
C ARG A 15 2.46 -14.69 -18.57
N GLU A 16 1.31 -13.99 -18.71
CA GLU A 16 0.21 -14.42 -19.57
C GLU A 16 0.56 -14.38 -21.07
N MET A 17 1.52 -13.52 -21.46
CA MET A 17 1.96 -13.41 -22.84
C MET A 17 2.98 -14.50 -23.24
N LEU A 18 3.55 -15.25 -22.30
CA LEU A 18 4.52 -16.29 -22.57
C LEU A 18 3.81 -17.62 -22.85
N ALA A 19 4.14 -18.26 -23.99
CA ALA A 19 3.73 -19.61 -24.25
C ALA A 19 4.41 -20.60 -23.27
N PRO A 20 3.72 -21.62 -22.78
CA PRO A 20 4.26 -22.61 -21.84
C PRO A 20 5.12 -23.64 -22.56
N GLU A 21 6.23 -23.21 -23.11
CA GLU A 21 7.22 -24.04 -23.82
C GLU A 21 8.50 -24.21 -22.99
N ASP A 22 9.31 -25.22 -23.32
CA ASP A 22 10.57 -25.48 -22.61
C ASP A 22 11.50 -24.25 -22.61
N ALA A 23 11.52 -23.51 -23.72
CA ALA A 23 12.34 -22.30 -23.88
C ALA A 23 11.94 -21.19 -22.89
N SER A 24 10.67 -21.09 -22.51
CA SER A 24 10.12 -20.06 -21.61
C SER A 24 9.96 -20.53 -20.16
N ALA A 25 10.10 -21.83 -19.88
CA ALA A 25 9.85 -22.41 -18.57
C ALA A 25 10.61 -21.76 -17.41
N ASN A 26 11.89 -21.44 -17.62
CA ASN A 26 12.70 -20.78 -16.59
C ASN A 26 12.25 -19.33 -16.33
N LEU A 27 11.85 -18.61 -17.37
CA LEU A 27 11.34 -17.24 -17.25
C LEU A 27 9.98 -17.23 -16.55
N ILE A 28 9.08 -18.13 -16.92
CA ILE A 28 7.76 -18.29 -16.24
C ILE A 28 7.95 -18.58 -14.75
N ARG A 29 8.89 -19.48 -14.42
CA ARG A 29 9.22 -19.79 -13.01
C ARG A 29 9.74 -18.55 -12.27
N ALA A 30 10.65 -17.80 -12.87
CA ALA A 30 11.19 -16.57 -12.28
C ALA A 30 10.10 -15.51 -12.06
N LEU A 31 9.18 -15.32 -13.02
CA LEU A 31 8.03 -14.42 -12.91
C LEU A 31 7.11 -14.85 -11.77
N ASN A 32 6.75 -16.13 -11.69
CA ASN A 32 5.90 -16.65 -10.62
C ASN A 32 6.54 -16.43 -9.24
N ASN A 33 7.82 -16.73 -9.07
CA ASN A 33 8.53 -16.49 -7.81
C ASN A 33 8.51 -15.01 -7.43
N ARG A 34 8.73 -14.12 -8.40
CA ARG A 34 8.69 -12.67 -8.15
C ARG A 34 7.28 -12.18 -7.79
N LEU A 35 6.25 -12.67 -8.48
CA LEU A 35 4.84 -12.35 -8.19
C LEU A 35 4.45 -12.78 -6.78
N VAL A 36 4.80 -13.99 -6.36
CA VAL A 36 4.53 -14.50 -5.01
C VAL A 36 5.25 -13.64 -3.96
N ALA A 37 6.55 -13.42 -4.13
CA ALA A 37 7.33 -12.63 -3.17
C ALA A 37 6.81 -11.18 -3.06
N LEU A 38 6.49 -10.54 -4.19
CA LEU A 38 6.00 -9.17 -4.22
C LEU A 38 4.60 -9.05 -3.59
N SER A 39 3.67 -9.96 -3.93
CA SER A 39 2.33 -9.94 -3.36
C SER A 39 2.35 -10.18 -1.85
N PHE A 40 3.15 -11.14 -1.38
CA PHE A 40 3.32 -11.37 0.05
C PHE A 40 3.86 -10.11 0.75
N HIS A 41 4.96 -9.54 0.24
CA HIS A 41 5.57 -8.36 0.84
C HIS A 41 4.59 -7.18 0.94
N ILE A 42 3.84 -6.90 -0.12
CA ILE A 42 2.91 -5.78 -0.13
C ILE A 42 1.71 -6.04 0.79
N ARG A 43 1.12 -7.20 0.73
CA ARG A 43 -0.05 -7.55 1.55
C ARG A 43 0.25 -7.54 3.04
N GLU A 44 1.45 -7.97 3.43
CA GLU A 44 1.84 -8.08 4.84
C GLU A 44 2.41 -6.77 5.40
N TYR A 45 3.27 -6.09 4.66
CA TYR A 45 4.06 -4.98 5.21
C TYR A 45 3.51 -3.60 4.86
N TYR A 46 2.72 -3.46 3.79
CA TYR A 46 2.13 -2.17 3.43
C TYR A 46 0.69 -2.02 3.94
N TRP A 47 0.05 -3.09 4.34
CA TRP A 47 -1.34 -3.06 4.78
C TRP A 47 -1.48 -2.43 6.16
N ILE A 48 -2.41 -1.47 6.29
CA ILE A 48 -2.82 -0.88 7.55
C ILE A 48 -4.33 -0.85 7.67
N ASP A 49 -4.81 -1.23 8.86
CA ASP A 49 -6.20 -1.19 9.31
C ASP A 49 -6.23 -0.98 10.82
N MET A 50 -7.43 -0.93 11.41
CA MET A 50 -7.58 -0.78 12.87
C MET A 50 -6.92 -1.91 13.66
N ARG A 51 -6.87 -3.13 13.11
CA ARG A 51 -6.20 -4.26 13.75
C ARG A 51 -4.69 -4.01 13.85
N LYS A 52 -4.07 -3.61 12.76
CA LYS A 52 -2.63 -3.29 12.72
C LYS A 52 -2.28 -2.12 13.63
N LEU A 53 -3.10 -1.07 13.66
CA LEU A 53 -2.93 0.03 14.60
C LEU A 53 -2.96 -0.45 16.06
N ASN A 54 -3.94 -1.27 16.41
CA ASN A 54 -4.05 -1.84 17.75
C ASN A 54 -2.86 -2.75 18.09
N GLU A 55 -2.32 -3.50 17.12
CA GLU A 55 -1.11 -4.30 17.31
C GLU A 55 0.08 -3.40 17.68
N ILE A 56 0.29 -2.28 17.00
CA ILE A 56 1.37 -1.33 17.32
C ILE A 56 1.18 -0.74 18.74
N TYR A 57 -0.04 -0.29 19.09
CA TYR A 57 -0.31 0.26 20.42
C TYR A 57 -0.16 -0.77 21.54
N ARG A 58 -0.49 -2.04 21.28
CA ARG A 58 -0.44 -3.11 22.28
C ARG A 58 0.98 -3.62 22.54
N TYR A 59 1.75 -3.81 21.48
CA TYR A 59 3.05 -4.49 21.59
C TYR A 59 4.21 -3.55 21.81
N GLN A 60 4.16 -2.30 21.39
CA GLN A 60 5.11 -1.21 21.70
C GLN A 60 6.61 -1.59 21.67
N THR A 61 6.97 -2.62 20.91
CA THR A 61 8.32 -3.16 20.87
C THR A 61 8.81 -3.27 19.44
N GLU A 62 10.11 -3.02 19.27
CA GLU A 62 10.80 -3.41 18.05
C GLU A 62 11.15 -4.90 18.11
N GLU A 63 10.63 -5.65 17.16
CA GLU A 63 10.91 -7.07 16.99
C GLU A 63 11.41 -7.32 15.58
N TYR A 64 12.61 -7.91 15.46
CA TYR A 64 13.25 -8.23 14.18
C TYR A 64 13.10 -9.71 13.79
N SER A 65 12.15 -10.42 14.40
CA SER A 65 11.87 -11.82 14.08
C SER A 65 10.89 -11.94 12.91
N PHE A 66 10.91 -13.09 12.25
CA PHE A 66 9.94 -13.43 11.19
C PHE A 66 8.50 -13.44 11.73
N ASP A 67 8.33 -13.80 13.00
CA ASP A 67 7.04 -13.90 13.68
C ASP A 67 6.63 -12.60 14.39
N ALA A 68 7.33 -11.48 14.13
CA ALA A 68 7.01 -10.20 14.72
C ALA A 68 5.54 -9.82 14.48
N VAL A 69 4.84 -9.46 15.53
CA VAL A 69 3.43 -9.07 15.45
C VAL A 69 3.31 -7.64 14.92
N ASN A 70 4.13 -6.72 15.42
CA ASN A 70 4.23 -5.36 14.91
C ASN A 70 5.05 -5.36 13.62
N LYS A 71 4.41 -5.65 12.49
CA LYS A 71 5.08 -5.77 11.17
C LYS A 71 5.69 -4.45 10.67
N PHE A 72 5.24 -3.31 11.16
CA PHE A 72 5.85 -2.03 10.85
C PHE A 72 7.12 -1.76 11.68
N ASN A 73 7.28 -2.48 12.77
CA ASN A 73 8.41 -2.34 13.69
C ASN A 73 8.62 -0.90 14.15
N ILE A 74 7.54 -0.25 14.58
CA ILE A 74 7.53 1.13 15.02
C ILE A 74 6.85 1.27 16.39
N TYR A 75 7.12 2.40 17.06
CA TYR A 75 6.47 2.77 18.31
C TYR A 75 5.18 3.56 18.09
N PRO A 76 4.25 3.56 19.05
CA PRO A 76 2.99 4.31 18.93
C PRO A 76 3.14 5.81 18.69
N ASP A 77 4.19 6.44 19.20
CA ASP A 77 4.49 7.86 19.00
C ASP A 77 4.92 8.21 17.57
N GLN A 78 5.28 7.21 16.76
CA GLN A 78 5.58 7.36 15.35
C GLN A 78 4.32 7.32 14.46
N ILE A 79 3.16 6.98 15.04
CA ILE A 79 1.88 6.98 14.32
C ILE A 79 1.34 8.41 14.25
N PRO A 80 1.06 8.95 13.06
CA PRO A 80 0.44 10.27 12.93
C PRO A 80 -0.94 10.30 13.58
N SER A 81 -1.27 11.35 14.34
CA SER A 81 -2.56 11.48 15.04
C SER A 81 -3.76 11.40 14.12
N TRP A 82 -3.67 11.98 12.91
CA TRP A 82 -4.73 11.95 11.91
C TRP A 82 -5.12 10.52 11.47
N LEU A 83 -4.18 9.56 11.55
CA LEU A 83 -4.39 8.20 11.05
C LEU A 83 -5.44 7.46 11.85
N VAL A 84 -5.44 7.62 13.18
CA VAL A 84 -6.42 6.97 14.07
C VAL A 84 -7.83 7.53 13.82
N GLU A 85 -7.94 8.84 13.60
CA GLU A 85 -9.23 9.50 13.30
C GLU A 85 -9.74 9.16 11.89
N PHE A 86 -8.80 8.97 10.96
CA PHE A 86 -9.12 8.64 9.57
C PHE A 86 -9.56 7.19 9.41
N MET A 87 -8.98 6.25 10.17
CA MET A 87 -9.21 4.81 9.99
C MET A 87 -10.59 4.36 10.49
N PRO A 88 -11.51 3.91 9.63
CA PRO A 88 -12.77 3.32 10.05
C PRO A 88 -12.57 1.88 10.56
N SER A 89 -13.53 1.38 11.34
CA SER A 89 -13.46 0.05 11.97
C SER A 89 -13.36 -1.11 10.97
N LYS A 90 -13.93 -0.97 9.78
CA LYS A 90 -13.89 -1.97 8.69
C LYS A 90 -13.01 -1.61 7.52
N GLY A 91 -12.48 -0.38 7.51
CA GLY A 91 -11.62 0.10 6.43
C GLY A 91 -10.17 -0.30 6.61
N GLY A 92 -9.43 -0.17 5.53
CA GLY A 92 -7.98 -0.35 5.49
C GLY A 92 -7.42 0.06 4.15
N TYR A 93 -6.10 0.20 4.05
CA TYR A 93 -5.43 0.55 2.80
C TYR A 93 -3.95 0.20 2.81
N LEU A 94 -3.33 0.28 1.65
CA LEU A 94 -1.88 0.12 1.47
C LEU A 94 -1.21 1.48 1.59
N ILE A 95 -0.29 1.64 2.54
CA ILE A 95 0.42 2.90 2.84
C ILE A 95 1.33 3.35 1.68
N GLY A 96 1.69 4.62 1.66
CA GLY A 96 2.46 5.23 0.59
C GLY A 96 3.87 4.68 0.47
N ASN A 97 4.61 4.64 1.57
CA ASN A 97 5.99 4.18 1.60
C ASN A 97 6.32 3.47 2.92
N LEU A 98 7.14 2.43 2.81
CA LEU A 98 7.65 1.65 3.93
C LEU A 98 9.18 1.67 3.87
N GLN A 99 9.78 2.75 4.37
CA GLN A 99 11.23 2.83 4.57
C GLN A 99 11.54 3.12 6.03
N PRO A 100 12.50 2.45 6.66
CA PRO A 100 12.81 2.63 8.07
C PRO A 100 13.11 4.10 8.45
N ALA A 101 13.73 4.83 7.53
CA ALA A 101 14.06 6.24 7.74
C ALA A 101 12.89 7.20 7.46
N HIS A 102 11.86 6.76 6.76
CA HIS A 102 10.74 7.61 6.37
C HIS A 102 9.52 6.76 6.01
N MET A 103 8.64 6.55 6.98
CA MET A 103 7.34 5.91 6.74
C MET A 103 6.32 6.95 6.30
N ASP A 104 5.65 6.70 5.20
CA ASP A 104 4.55 7.52 4.72
C ASP A 104 3.23 6.76 4.84
N PHE A 105 2.47 7.08 5.88
CA PHE A 105 1.17 6.49 6.18
C PHE A 105 0.04 7.03 5.30
N ARG A 106 0.30 7.99 4.40
CA ARG A 106 -0.74 8.55 3.55
C ARG A 106 -1.36 7.49 2.64
N MET A 107 -2.67 7.62 2.45
CA MET A 107 -3.40 6.86 1.45
C MET A 107 -3.18 7.49 0.07
N PHE A 108 -2.55 6.77 -0.83
CA PHE A 108 -2.45 7.14 -2.24
C PHE A 108 -3.50 6.38 -3.04
N SER A 109 -4.49 7.11 -3.56
CA SER A 109 -5.68 6.54 -4.21
C SER A 109 -5.33 5.66 -5.40
N LEU A 110 -4.48 6.14 -6.30
CA LEU A 110 -4.10 5.41 -7.51
C LEU A 110 -3.48 4.05 -7.18
N GLY A 111 -2.54 4.00 -6.22
CA GLY A 111 -1.89 2.75 -5.83
C GLY A 111 -2.85 1.74 -5.20
N ASN A 112 -3.77 2.21 -4.38
CA ASN A 112 -4.80 1.38 -3.76
C ASN A 112 -5.79 0.85 -4.79
N LEU A 113 -6.30 1.68 -5.70
CA LEU A 113 -7.20 1.23 -6.75
C LEU A 113 -6.52 0.26 -7.74
N TRP A 114 -5.27 0.53 -8.14
CA TRP A 114 -4.51 -0.42 -8.95
C TRP A 114 -4.25 -1.74 -8.25
N SER A 115 -4.10 -1.75 -6.93
CA SER A 115 -3.94 -3.01 -6.18
C SER A 115 -5.19 -3.91 -6.27
N ILE A 116 -6.37 -3.30 -6.34
CA ILE A 116 -7.64 -4.02 -6.56
C ILE A 116 -7.70 -4.56 -7.99
N VAL A 117 -7.52 -3.68 -8.98
CA VAL A 117 -7.65 -4.03 -10.41
C VAL A 117 -6.65 -5.10 -10.84
N SER A 118 -5.44 -5.07 -10.30
CA SER A 118 -4.39 -6.06 -10.60
C SER A 118 -4.49 -7.34 -9.77
N CYS A 119 -5.49 -7.47 -8.90
CA CYS A 119 -5.61 -8.57 -7.93
C CYS A 119 -4.38 -8.69 -6.99
N LEU A 120 -3.63 -7.60 -6.82
CA LEU A 120 -2.55 -7.54 -5.83
C LEU A 120 -3.11 -7.55 -4.41
N ALA A 121 -4.14 -6.75 -4.13
CA ALA A 121 -4.89 -6.83 -2.87
C ALA A 121 -5.69 -8.14 -2.80
N THR A 122 -5.85 -8.68 -1.59
CA THR A 122 -6.77 -9.79 -1.38
C THR A 122 -8.23 -9.33 -1.53
N PRO A 123 -9.22 -10.23 -1.69
CA PRO A 123 -10.63 -9.83 -1.70
C PRO A 123 -11.02 -9.02 -0.46
N ASP A 124 -10.60 -9.44 0.74
CA ASP A 124 -10.90 -8.74 1.99
C ASP A 124 -10.24 -7.35 2.04
N GLN A 125 -8.98 -7.24 1.62
CA GLN A 125 -8.29 -5.97 1.49
C GLN A 125 -8.96 -5.06 0.46
N SER A 126 -9.42 -5.60 -0.66
CA SER A 126 -10.14 -4.85 -1.69
C SER A 126 -11.44 -4.29 -1.16
N HIS A 127 -12.24 -5.08 -0.43
CA HIS A 127 -13.44 -4.60 0.22
C HIS A 127 -13.13 -3.53 1.26
N ALA A 128 -12.12 -3.74 2.11
CA ALA A 128 -11.73 -2.75 3.12
C ALA A 128 -11.27 -1.41 2.51
N ILE A 129 -10.58 -1.43 1.36
CA ILE A 129 -10.23 -0.20 0.64
C ILE A 129 -11.48 0.53 0.15
N LEU A 130 -12.45 -0.19 -0.42
CA LEU A 130 -13.70 0.39 -0.89
C LEU A 130 -14.57 0.90 0.26
N ASP A 131 -14.69 0.14 1.35
CA ASP A 131 -15.39 0.55 2.57
C ASP A 131 -14.79 1.83 3.17
N LEU A 132 -13.46 1.96 3.15
CA LEU A 132 -12.79 3.18 3.60
C LEU A 132 -13.14 4.37 2.70
N ILE A 133 -13.10 4.21 1.38
CA ILE A 133 -13.43 5.27 0.43
C ILE A 133 -14.90 5.70 0.61
N GLU A 134 -15.83 4.75 0.76
CA GLU A 134 -17.23 5.02 0.99
C GLU A 134 -17.45 5.77 2.32
N THR A 135 -16.88 5.26 3.40
CA THR A 135 -17.02 5.85 4.74
C THR A 135 -16.43 7.27 4.81
N LYS A 136 -15.32 7.50 4.11
CA LYS A 136 -14.61 8.79 4.08
C LYS A 136 -14.89 9.61 2.83
N TRP A 137 -16.01 9.36 2.16
CA TRP A 137 -16.36 9.99 0.88
C TRP A 137 -16.21 11.50 0.89
N ALA A 138 -16.77 12.17 1.90
CA ALA A 138 -16.70 13.64 2.01
C ALA A 138 -15.28 14.19 2.17
N GLN A 139 -14.33 13.37 2.68
CA GLN A 139 -12.93 13.76 2.86
C GLN A 139 -12.07 13.45 1.62
N LEU A 140 -12.39 12.37 0.91
CA LEU A 140 -11.62 11.85 -0.22
C LEU A 140 -12.12 12.36 -1.58
N VAL A 141 -13.42 12.69 -1.69
CA VAL A 141 -14.03 13.16 -2.92
C VAL A 141 -14.45 14.61 -2.72
N ALA A 142 -13.92 15.51 -3.53
CA ALA A 142 -14.27 16.92 -3.58
C ALA A 142 -14.99 17.24 -4.91
N ASP A 143 -14.90 18.48 -5.40
CA ASP A 143 -15.43 18.90 -6.70
C ASP A 143 -14.77 18.17 -7.88
N MET A 144 -13.56 17.70 -7.68
CA MET A 144 -12.84 16.77 -8.55
C MET A 144 -13.04 15.33 -8.07
N PRO A 145 -12.86 14.32 -8.95
CA PRO A 145 -12.87 12.92 -8.51
C PRO A 145 -11.81 12.67 -7.42
N LEU A 146 -11.78 11.47 -6.91
CA LEU A 146 -10.97 11.01 -5.77
C LEU A 146 -9.60 11.69 -5.63
N LYS A 147 -9.31 12.26 -4.47
CA LYS A 147 -8.02 12.90 -4.16
C LYS A 147 -6.85 11.96 -4.43
N ILE A 148 -5.75 12.50 -4.91
CA ILE A 148 -4.53 11.73 -5.24
C ILE A 148 -3.95 11.10 -3.97
N CYS A 149 -3.92 11.84 -2.87
CA CYS A 149 -3.49 11.33 -1.56
C CYS A 149 -4.26 12.01 -0.41
N TYR A 150 -4.32 11.31 0.71
CA TYR A 150 -4.89 11.83 1.95
C TYR A 150 -4.00 11.46 3.15
N PRO A 151 -3.68 12.39 4.05
CA PRO A 151 -3.83 13.84 3.88
C PRO A 151 -3.05 14.39 2.68
N ALA A 152 -3.41 15.60 2.23
CA ALA A 152 -2.72 16.24 1.11
C ALA A 152 -1.23 16.45 1.40
N LEU A 153 -0.41 16.40 0.36
CA LEU A 153 0.99 16.80 0.43
C LEU A 153 1.05 18.33 0.43
N GLU A 154 1.72 18.92 1.42
CA GLU A 154 1.82 20.37 1.58
C GLU A 154 3.26 20.86 1.47
N GLY A 155 3.42 22.08 0.95
CA GLY A 155 4.70 22.74 0.90
C GLY A 155 5.80 21.96 0.17
N GLN A 156 6.93 21.75 0.88
CA GLN A 156 8.10 21.07 0.31
C GLN A 156 8.01 19.54 0.32
N GLU A 157 6.99 18.96 0.89
CA GLU A 157 6.83 17.50 0.98
C GLU A 157 6.78 16.85 -0.40
N TRP A 158 6.22 17.53 -1.40
CA TRP A 158 6.24 17.07 -2.79
C TRP A 158 7.64 16.77 -3.31
N ARG A 159 8.62 17.60 -2.97
CA ARG A 159 10.01 17.39 -3.39
C ARG A 159 10.66 16.20 -2.71
N ILE A 160 10.32 15.97 -1.44
CA ILE A 160 10.90 14.88 -0.65
C ILE A 160 10.33 13.53 -1.11
N ILE A 161 9.01 13.45 -1.32
CA ILE A 161 8.31 12.19 -1.57
C ILE A 161 8.30 11.80 -3.03
N THR A 162 8.06 12.75 -3.92
CA THR A 162 7.94 12.47 -5.36
C THR A 162 9.23 12.69 -6.13
N GLY A 163 10.17 13.45 -5.59
CA GLY A 163 11.38 13.87 -6.29
C GLY A 163 11.12 14.78 -7.47
N SER A 164 9.88 15.26 -7.65
CA SER A 164 9.45 16.09 -8.79
C SER A 164 9.21 17.54 -8.39
N ASP A 165 9.30 18.45 -9.35
CA ASP A 165 8.92 19.85 -9.16
C ASP A 165 7.38 19.93 -9.02
N PRO A 166 6.83 20.60 -7.97
CA PRO A 166 5.39 20.80 -7.80
C PRO A 166 4.69 21.46 -8.99
N LYS A 167 5.44 22.16 -9.86
CA LYS A 167 4.91 22.77 -11.07
C LYS A 167 4.61 21.78 -12.19
N ASN A 168 5.09 20.55 -12.08
CA ASN A 168 4.92 19.49 -13.07
C ASN A 168 3.98 18.36 -12.64
N THR A 169 3.23 18.55 -11.56
CA THR A 169 2.22 17.60 -11.08
C THR A 169 0.82 18.15 -11.19
#